data_3eec8fa8a1907a898e5aa75af1b1f842
#
_entry.id   3eec8fa8a1907a898e5aa75af1b1f842
#
_cell.length_a   1.000
_cell.length_b   1.000
_cell.length_c   1.000
_cell.angle_alpha   90.00
_cell.angle_beta   90.00
_cell.angle_gamma   90.00
#
_symmetry.space_group_name_H-M   'P 1'
#
loop_
_entity.id
_entity.type
_entity.pdbx_description
1 polymer ?
#
loop_
_entity_poly.entity_id
_entity_poly.type
_entity_poly.pdbx_seq_one_letter_code
_entity_poly.pdbx_strand_id
1 'polypeptide(L)'
;ILSKLVDDLARFPGIGKKTSQRMAIHLLNKDRKGAEEISASIQEALSKVRKCGRCRALTEFDICSICQSEKRSESQICVVENLQDLYAIEQGGSFRGRYFVLYGHLSPIDGISADDLGIDLLIDQLSDGEVQEIIIATNLTVEGQATAYFIAEKARSLDITVSRIAHGVPVGGELEYLDGNTLNSVSYTHLRAHETRG
;
A
#
# COMPACT_ATOMS: atom_id res chain seq x y z
N ILE A 1 -14.74 -26.98 -19.80
CA ILE A 1 -13.43 -26.28 -19.81
C ILE A 1 -13.62 -24.80 -20.10
N LEU A 2 -14.32 -24.42 -21.19
CA LEU A 2 -14.52 -23.02 -21.54
C LEU A 2 -15.21 -22.21 -20.41
N SER A 3 -16.27 -22.76 -19.82
CA SER A 3 -16.97 -22.12 -18.70
C SER A 3 -16.04 -21.86 -17.52
N LYS A 4 -15.18 -22.83 -17.17
CA LYS A 4 -14.20 -22.66 -16.10
C LYS A 4 -13.22 -21.50 -16.39
N LEU A 5 -12.69 -21.40 -17.61
CA LEU A 5 -11.81 -20.30 -17.99
C LEU A 5 -12.51 -18.94 -17.86
N VAL A 6 -13.79 -18.85 -18.26
CA VAL A 6 -14.60 -17.64 -18.10
C VAL A 6 -14.75 -17.26 -16.61
N ASP A 7 -15.04 -18.25 -15.77
CA ASP A 7 -15.19 -18.04 -14.32
C ASP A 7 -13.86 -17.66 -13.66
N ASP A 8 -12.75 -18.27 -14.07
CA ASP A 8 -11.40 -17.92 -13.58
C ASP A 8 -10.99 -16.48 -13.99
N LEU A 9 -11.27 -16.07 -15.22
CA LEU A 9 -11.02 -14.69 -15.67
C LEU A 9 -11.93 -13.67 -14.98
N ALA A 10 -13.14 -14.06 -14.58
CA ALA A 10 -14.05 -13.20 -13.82
C ALA A 10 -13.61 -12.95 -12.37
N ARG A 11 -12.57 -13.62 -11.87
CA ARG A 11 -11.98 -13.38 -10.54
C ARG A 11 -11.16 -12.09 -10.49
N PHE A 12 -10.75 -11.54 -11.63
CA PHE A 12 -10.02 -10.28 -11.65
C PHE A 12 -10.92 -9.10 -11.25
N PRO A 13 -10.42 -8.18 -10.38
CA PRO A 13 -11.17 -6.99 -10.00
C PRO A 13 -11.61 -6.18 -11.23
N GLY A 14 -12.88 -5.78 -11.27
CA GLY A 14 -13.44 -5.03 -12.38
C GLY A 14 -13.80 -5.85 -13.63
N ILE A 15 -13.51 -7.15 -13.65
CA ILE A 15 -13.87 -8.04 -14.78
C ILE A 15 -15.19 -8.76 -14.48
N GLY A 16 -16.25 -8.31 -15.13
CA GLY A 16 -17.54 -8.97 -15.08
C GLY A 16 -17.63 -10.17 -16.03
N LYS A 17 -18.66 -11.01 -15.83
CA LYS A 17 -18.90 -12.24 -16.59
C LYS A 17 -18.94 -12.04 -18.12
N LYS A 18 -19.45 -10.92 -18.59
CA LYS A 18 -19.54 -10.58 -20.02
C LYS A 18 -18.16 -10.25 -20.62
N THR A 19 -17.31 -9.58 -19.85
CA THR A 19 -15.94 -9.25 -20.26
C THR A 19 -15.06 -10.49 -20.24
N SER A 20 -15.12 -11.32 -19.19
CA SER A 20 -14.35 -12.55 -19.10
C SER A 20 -14.70 -13.53 -20.23
N GLN A 21 -15.97 -13.64 -20.62
CA GLN A 21 -16.39 -14.45 -21.77
C GLN A 21 -15.75 -13.93 -23.08
N ARG A 22 -15.73 -12.61 -23.31
CA ARG A 22 -15.09 -12.02 -24.48
C ARG A 22 -13.58 -12.26 -24.50
N MET A 23 -12.92 -12.15 -23.33
CA MET A 23 -11.49 -12.45 -23.17
C MET A 23 -11.19 -13.92 -23.49
N ALA A 24 -11.94 -14.86 -22.93
CA ALA A 24 -11.76 -16.28 -23.18
C ALA A 24 -11.90 -16.64 -24.66
N ILE A 25 -12.93 -16.09 -25.34
CA ILE A 25 -13.15 -16.30 -26.78
C ILE A 25 -12.00 -15.68 -27.59
N HIS A 26 -11.53 -14.50 -27.24
CA HIS A 26 -10.42 -13.86 -27.94
C HIS A 26 -9.15 -14.69 -27.84
N LEU A 27 -8.74 -15.10 -26.63
CA LEU A 27 -7.57 -15.94 -26.39
C LEU A 27 -7.63 -17.27 -27.16
N LEU A 28 -8.77 -17.95 -27.14
CA LEU A 28 -8.89 -19.27 -27.75
C LEU A 28 -9.06 -19.24 -29.27
N ASN A 29 -9.61 -18.18 -29.82
CA ASN A 29 -9.94 -18.10 -31.25
C ASN A 29 -8.97 -17.23 -32.06
N LYS A 30 -8.47 -16.14 -31.47
CA LYS A 30 -7.66 -15.16 -32.20
C LYS A 30 -6.21 -15.10 -31.75
N ASP A 31 -5.92 -15.40 -30.47
CA ASP A 31 -4.59 -15.21 -29.88
C ASP A 31 -4.19 -16.35 -28.96
N ARG A 32 -4.09 -17.54 -29.52
CA ARG A 32 -3.65 -18.73 -28.78
C ARG A 32 -2.23 -18.61 -28.26
N LYS A 33 -1.34 -17.99 -29.04
CA LYS A 33 0.04 -17.76 -28.66
C LYS A 33 0.12 -16.81 -27.46
N GLY A 34 -0.60 -15.70 -27.48
CA GLY A 34 -0.72 -14.80 -26.33
C GLY A 34 -1.31 -15.49 -25.09
N ALA A 35 -2.26 -16.39 -25.25
CA ALA A 35 -2.79 -17.19 -24.13
C ALA A 35 -1.71 -18.09 -23.50
N GLU A 36 -0.87 -18.75 -24.30
CA GLU A 36 0.26 -19.56 -23.83
C GLU A 36 1.30 -18.71 -23.13
N GLU A 37 1.66 -17.55 -23.69
CA GLU A 37 2.62 -16.60 -23.11
C GLU A 37 2.11 -16.04 -21.77
N ILE A 38 0.84 -15.66 -21.67
CA ILE A 38 0.21 -15.21 -20.40
C ILE A 38 0.26 -16.32 -19.36
N SER A 39 -0.10 -17.54 -19.75
CA SER A 39 -0.08 -18.69 -18.84
C SER A 39 1.34 -18.96 -18.31
N ALA A 40 2.34 -18.94 -19.19
CA ALA A 40 3.73 -19.14 -18.81
C ALA A 40 4.23 -18.02 -17.88
N SER A 41 3.91 -16.76 -18.18
CA SER A 41 4.29 -15.61 -17.36
C SER A 41 3.68 -15.67 -15.96
N ILE A 42 2.42 -16.09 -15.83
CA ILE A 42 1.78 -16.28 -14.54
C ILE A 42 2.49 -17.37 -13.74
N GLN A 43 2.79 -18.50 -14.34
CA GLN A 43 3.50 -19.62 -13.69
C GLN A 43 4.90 -19.20 -13.25
N GLU A 44 5.62 -18.48 -14.09
CA GLU A 44 6.95 -17.95 -13.77
C GLU A 44 6.88 -16.97 -12.59
N ALA A 45 5.96 -16.02 -12.62
CA ALA A 45 5.75 -15.06 -11.54
C ALA A 45 5.41 -15.76 -10.22
N LEU A 46 4.52 -16.75 -10.22
CA LEU A 46 4.17 -17.52 -9.02
C LEU A 46 5.36 -18.29 -8.44
N SER A 47 6.31 -18.71 -9.26
CA SER A 47 7.48 -19.48 -8.82
C SER A 47 8.63 -18.58 -8.33
N LYS A 48 8.78 -17.36 -8.89
CA LYS A 48 9.95 -16.51 -8.65
C LYS A 48 9.66 -15.28 -7.80
N VAL A 49 8.44 -14.72 -7.89
CA VAL A 49 8.10 -13.51 -7.17
C VAL A 49 7.75 -13.82 -5.72
N ARG A 50 8.36 -13.08 -4.81
CA ARG A 50 8.19 -13.18 -3.35
C ARG A 50 8.05 -11.80 -2.73
N LYS A 51 7.76 -11.74 -1.46
CA LYS A 51 7.81 -10.49 -0.70
C LYS A 51 9.25 -10.17 -0.31
N CYS A 52 9.66 -8.92 -0.51
CA CYS A 52 10.95 -8.40 -0.04
C CYS A 52 11.07 -8.59 1.47
N GLY A 53 12.20 -9.10 1.94
CA GLY A 53 12.45 -9.35 3.37
C GLY A 53 12.43 -8.09 4.25
N ARG A 54 12.59 -6.88 3.66
CA ARG A 54 12.53 -5.61 4.39
C ARG A 54 11.18 -4.92 4.26
N CYS A 55 10.78 -4.54 3.05
CA CYS A 55 9.59 -3.70 2.84
C CYS A 55 8.32 -4.48 2.47
N ARG A 56 8.42 -5.79 2.23
CA ARG A 56 7.36 -6.68 1.79
C ARG A 56 6.81 -6.36 0.38
N ALA A 57 7.41 -5.44 -0.40
CA ALA A 57 7.05 -5.27 -1.80
C ALA A 57 7.36 -6.53 -2.61
N LEU A 58 6.60 -6.78 -3.68
CA LEU A 58 6.83 -7.93 -4.55
C LEU A 58 8.15 -7.76 -5.33
N THR A 59 8.97 -8.81 -5.37
CA THR A 59 10.28 -8.83 -6.00
C THR A 59 10.70 -10.25 -6.36
N GLU A 60 11.59 -10.40 -7.31
CA GLU A 60 12.24 -11.68 -7.64
C GLU A 60 13.45 -11.99 -6.74
N PHE A 61 13.93 -10.99 -5.99
CA PHE A 61 15.10 -11.07 -5.12
C PHE A 61 14.69 -11.15 -3.65
N ASP A 62 15.61 -11.51 -2.76
CA ASP A 62 15.34 -11.50 -1.31
C ASP A 62 15.08 -10.09 -0.80
N ILE A 63 15.79 -9.10 -1.36
CA ILE A 63 15.63 -7.67 -1.08
C ILE A 63 15.36 -6.94 -2.41
N CYS A 64 14.32 -6.11 -2.46
CA CYS A 64 13.95 -5.38 -3.67
C CYS A 64 14.92 -4.23 -3.99
N SER A 65 14.87 -3.73 -5.22
CA SER A 65 15.73 -2.64 -5.70
C SER A 65 15.61 -1.35 -4.88
N ILE A 66 14.42 -1.05 -4.35
CA ILE A 66 14.21 0.10 -3.47
C ILE A 66 15.01 -0.05 -2.18
N CYS A 67 14.91 -1.22 -1.53
CA CYS A 67 15.59 -1.48 -0.27
C CYS A 67 17.11 -1.71 -0.39
N GLN A 68 17.60 -2.05 -1.59
CA GLN A 68 19.03 -2.18 -1.88
C GLN A 68 19.71 -0.85 -2.25
N SER A 69 18.92 0.16 -2.57
CA SER A 69 19.46 1.43 -3.06
C SER A 69 20.16 2.22 -1.94
N GLU A 70 21.47 2.44 -2.08
CA GLU A 70 22.26 3.29 -1.18
C GLU A 70 21.82 4.76 -1.16
N LYS A 71 21.00 5.18 -2.13
CA LYS A 71 20.44 6.53 -2.19
C LYS A 71 19.25 6.74 -1.26
N ARG A 72 18.80 5.68 -0.57
CA ARG A 72 17.68 5.70 0.34
C ARG A 72 18.11 5.90 1.78
N SER A 73 17.43 6.79 2.48
CA SER A 73 17.63 6.97 3.91
C SER A 73 17.11 5.75 4.67
N GLU A 74 17.90 5.25 5.59
CA GLU A 74 17.51 4.19 6.52
C GLU A 74 16.74 4.75 7.72
N SER A 75 16.85 6.06 7.96
CA SER A 75 16.22 6.73 9.09
C SER A 75 14.72 6.93 8.98
N GLN A 76 14.12 6.70 7.79
CA GLN A 76 12.70 6.94 7.55
C GLN A 76 12.01 5.73 6.92
N ILE A 77 10.87 5.32 7.47
CA ILE A 77 9.99 4.29 6.89
C ILE A 77 8.61 4.88 6.61
N CYS A 78 8.14 4.74 5.36
CA CYS A 78 6.76 5.04 4.98
C CYS A 78 5.94 3.74 4.98
N VAL A 79 4.93 3.69 5.84
CA VAL A 79 4.01 2.55 5.95
C VAL A 79 2.80 2.78 5.09
N VAL A 80 2.54 1.86 4.16
CA VAL A 80 1.42 1.92 3.21
C VAL A 80 0.52 0.69 3.33
N GLU A 81 -0.76 0.81 2.98
CA GLU A 81 -1.68 -0.33 3.03
C GLU A 81 -1.43 -1.35 1.92
N ASN A 82 -1.07 -0.90 0.72
CA ASN A 82 -0.90 -1.78 -0.44
C ASN A 82 0.24 -1.32 -1.36
N LEU A 83 0.56 -2.15 -2.37
CA LEU A 83 1.63 -1.86 -3.33
C LEU A 83 1.32 -0.68 -4.25
N GLN A 84 0.05 -0.46 -4.55
CA GLN A 84 -0.36 0.64 -5.42
C GLN A 84 -0.04 1.99 -4.75
N ASP A 85 -0.23 2.10 -3.43
CA ASP A 85 0.12 3.28 -2.65
C ASP A 85 1.63 3.53 -2.67
N LEU A 86 2.44 2.46 -2.50
CA LEU A 86 3.89 2.55 -2.62
C LEU A 86 4.29 3.08 -4.00
N TYR A 87 3.75 2.52 -5.08
CA TYR A 87 4.09 2.95 -6.44
C TYR A 87 3.64 4.39 -6.71
N ALA A 88 2.51 4.82 -6.18
CA ALA A 88 2.04 6.19 -6.32
C ALA A 88 3.01 7.19 -5.66
N ILE A 89 3.51 6.88 -4.45
CA ILE A 89 4.49 7.71 -3.76
C ILE A 89 5.83 7.72 -4.51
N GLU A 90 6.27 6.56 -5.02
CA GLU A 90 7.50 6.44 -5.82
C GLU A 90 7.45 7.26 -7.12
N GLN A 91 6.31 7.26 -7.80
CA GLN A 91 6.12 8.09 -9.01
C GLN A 91 6.24 9.59 -8.70
N GLY A 92 5.85 10.03 -7.51
CA GLY A 92 6.04 11.40 -7.04
C GLY A 92 7.51 11.81 -6.87
N GLY A 93 8.42 10.84 -6.70
CA GLY A 93 9.87 11.00 -6.72
C GLY A 93 10.50 11.83 -5.59
N SER A 94 9.70 12.31 -4.64
CA SER A 94 10.14 13.18 -3.55
C SER A 94 10.59 12.41 -2.30
N PHE A 95 10.00 11.24 -2.03
CA PHE A 95 10.34 10.44 -0.86
C PHE A 95 11.64 9.66 -1.07
N ARG A 96 12.53 9.70 -0.09
CA ARG A 96 13.86 9.07 -0.13
C ARG A 96 14.08 8.03 0.95
N GLY A 97 13.08 7.76 1.79
CA GLY A 97 13.14 6.71 2.80
C GLY A 97 12.84 5.31 2.25
N ARG A 98 12.68 4.37 3.15
CA ARG A 98 12.22 2.99 2.88
C ARG A 98 10.71 2.90 3.03
N TYR A 99 10.13 1.76 2.61
CA TYR A 99 8.71 1.48 2.73
C TYR A 99 8.46 0.26 3.61
N PHE A 100 7.22 0.14 4.05
CA PHE A 100 6.67 -1.10 4.61
C PHE A 100 5.24 -1.27 4.13
N VAL A 101 4.94 -2.41 3.49
CA VAL A 101 3.62 -2.71 2.92
C VAL A 101 2.85 -3.64 3.85
N LEU A 102 1.70 -3.18 4.34
CA LEU A 102 0.84 -3.94 5.27
C LEU A 102 0.05 -5.04 4.55
N TYR A 103 -0.37 -4.81 3.31
CA TYR A 103 -1.32 -5.61 2.53
C TYR A 103 -2.74 -5.63 3.12
N GLY A 104 -3.14 -4.55 3.78
CA GLY A 104 -4.46 -4.36 4.35
C GLY A 104 -4.45 -3.39 5.52
N HIS A 105 -5.48 -3.49 6.33
CA HIS A 105 -5.69 -2.72 7.56
C HIS A 105 -6.28 -3.63 8.64
N LEU A 106 -6.22 -3.22 9.88
CA LEU A 106 -6.87 -3.93 10.98
C LEU A 106 -8.39 -3.95 10.76
N SER A 107 -8.96 -5.14 10.81
CA SER A 107 -10.41 -5.33 10.68
C SER A 107 -10.86 -6.50 11.57
N PRO A 108 -11.34 -6.20 12.79
CA PRO A 108 -11.88 -7.24 13.66
C PRO A 108 -13.08 -7.98 13.06
N ILE A 109 -13.83 -7.29 12.20
CA ILE A 109 -15.01 -7.87 11.52
C ILE A 109 -14.58 -8.92 10.50
N ASP A 110 -13.50 -8.65 9.76
CA ASP A 110 -12.94 -9.57 8.75
C ASP A 110 -11.90 -10.53 9.35
N GLY A 111 -11.62 -10.42 10.66
CA GLY A 111 -10.65 -11.24 11.37
C GLY A 111 -9.19 -10.90 11.03
N ILE A 112 -8.92 -9.70 10.51
CA ILE A 112 -7.56 -9.25 10.15
C ILE A 112 -6.89 -8.65 11.38
N SER A 113 -5.86 -9.33 11.86
CA SER A 113 -5.07 -8.97 13.05
C SER A 113 -3.78 -8.22 12.71
N ALA A 114 -3.04 -7.80 13.72
CA ALA A 114 -1.73 -7.18 13.56
C ALA A 114 -0.70 -8.14 12.94
N ASP A 115 -0.78 -9.43 13.28
CA ASP A 115 0.10 -10.47 12.74
C ASP A 115 -0.10 -10.65 11.22
N ASP A 116 -1.35 -10.65 10.76
CA ASP A 116 -1.67 -10.76 9.34
C ASP A 116 -1.08 -9.61 8.52
N LEU A 117 -1.05 -8.42 9.11
CA LEU A 117 -0.44 -7.22 8.53
C LEU A 117 1.08 -7.20 8.66
N GLY A 118 1.67 -8.10 9.44
CA GLY A 118 3.10 -8.15 9.73
C GLY A 118 3.59 -6.96 10.54
N ILE A 119 2.77 -6.42 11.43
CA ILE A 119 3.14 -5.25 12.24
C ILE A 119 4.31 -5.59 13.17
N ASP A 120 4.41 -6.82 13.65
CA ASP A 120 5.55 -7.23 14.47
C ASP A 120 6.88 -7.15 13.71
N LEU A 121 6.92 -7.53 12.43
CA LEU A 121 8.09 -7.35 11.57
C LEU A 121 8.46 -5.85 11.37
N LEU A 122 7.46 -4.98 11.34
CA LEU A 122 7.70 -3.54 11.31
C LEU A 122 8.33 -3.08 12.63
N ILE A 123 7.77 -3.48 13.76
CA ILE A 123 8.26 -3.11 15.10
C ILE A 123 9.69 -3.62 15.31
N ASP A 124 10.01 -4.83 14.87
CA ASP A 124 11.37 -5.36 14.92
C ASP A 124 12.35 -4.46 14.15
N GLN A 125 11.99 -4.03 12.93
CA GLN A 125 12.81 -3.10 12.14
C GLN A 125 12.95 -1.72 12.81
N LEU A 126 11.93 -1.26 13.53
CA LEU A 126 11.99 0.00 14.27
C LEU A 126 12.91 -0.11 15.49
N SER A 127 13.00 -1.30 16.07
CA SER A 127 13.82 -1.56 17.27
C SER A 127 15.32 -1.65 16.98
N ASP A 128 15.73 -1.81 15.71
CA ASP A 128 17.16 -1.88 15.31
C ASP A 128 17.91 -0.55 15.50
N GLY A 129 17.21 0.54 15.80
CA GLY A 129 17.79 1.84 16.21
C GLY A 129 18.26 2.73 15.04
N GLU A 130 18.14 2.31 13.80
CA GLU A 130 18.47 3.11 12.61
C GLU A 130 17.32 4.06 12.21
N VAL A 131 16.07 3.66 12.50
CA VAL A 131 14.87 4.40 12.12
C VAL A 131 14.57 5.48 13.15
N GLN A 132 14.46 6.72 12.70
CA GLN A 132 14.15 7.90 13.53
C GLN A 132 12.70 8.39 13.30
N GLU A 133 12.15 8.13 12.14
CA GLU A 133 10.81 8.57 11.76
C GLU A 133 10.04 7.48 11.01
N ILE A 134 8.78 7.29 11.40
CA ILE A 134 7.80 6.52 10.66
C ILE A 134 6.73 7.46 10.10
N ILE A 135 6.48 7.36 8.79
CA ILE A 135 5.42 8.12 8.12
C ILE A 135 4.28 7.15 7.81
N ILE A 136 3.14 7.32 8.45
CA ILE A 136 2.00 6.43 8.26
C ILE A 136 1.13 6.97 7.13
N ALA A 137 1.09 6.22 6.04
CA ALA A 137 0.39 6.52 4.79
C ALA A 137 -0.76 5.53 4.55
N THR A 138 -1.52 5.21 5.59
CA THR A 138 -2.74 4.42 5.50
C THR A 138 -3.90 5.26 4.97
N ASN A 139 -4.91 4.61 4.39
CA ASN A 139 -6.11 5.28 3.90
C ASN A 139 -6.88 5.99 5.02
N LEU A 140 -7.70 6.98 4.65
CA LEU A 140 -8.48 7.80 5.58
C LEU A 140 -9.79 7.14 6.04
N THR A 141 -9.93 5.84 5.83
CA THR A 141 -11.04 5.05 6.33
C THR A 141 -10.95 4.89 7.86
N VAL A 142 -12.03 4.48 8.49
CA VAL A 142 -12.05 4.22 9.95
C VAL A 142 -11.01 3.15 10.31
N GLU A 143 -10.94 2.09 9.51
CA GLU A 143 -10.01 0.96 9.68
C GLU A 143 -8.56 1.40 9.46
N GLY A 144 -8.29 2.20 8.42
CA GLY A 144 -6.97 2.76 8.15
C GLY A 144 -6.51 3.71 9.25
N GLN A 145 -7.41 4.48 9.86
CA GLN A 145 -7.10 5.33 11.02
C GLN A 145 -6.83 4.51 12.27
N ALA A 146 -7.63 3.46 12.54
CA ALA A 146 -7.39 2.55 13.66
C ALA A 146 -6.02 1.85 13.51
N THR A 147 -5.69 1.41 12.31
CA THR A 147 -4.37 0.81 11.99
C THR A 147 -3.24 1.80 12.23
N ALA A 148 -3.41 3.05 11.77
CA ALA A 148 -2.43 4.11 12.00
C ALA A 148 -2.21 4.38 13.48
N TYR A 149 -3.29 4.45 14.25
CA TYR A 149 -3.21 4.68 15.70
C TYR A 149 -2.47 3.54 16.40
N PHE A 150 -2.80 2.29 16.07
CA PHE A 150 -2.15 1.12 16.65
C PHE A 150 -0.64 1.10 16.39
N ILE A 151 -0.23 1.37 15.14
CA ILE A 151 1.19 1.43 14.77
C ILE A 151 1.88 2.62 15.48
N ALA A 152 1.21 3.77 15.55
CA ALA A 152 1.75 4.96 16.20
C ALA A 152 2.01 4.73 17.69
N GLU A 153 1.12 4.05 18.41
CA GLU A 153 1.34 3.72 19.82
C GLU A 153 2.58 2.84 20.02
N LYS A 154 2.73 1.82 19.18
CA LYS A 154 3.89 0.93 19.22
C LYS A 154 5.19 1.68 18.90
N ALA A 155 5.21 2.52 17.87
CA ALA A 155 6.40 3.29 17.47
C ALA A 155 6.82 4.31 18.55
N ARG A 156 5.87 4.98 19.18
CA ARG A 156 6.16 5.93 20.28
C ARG A 156 6.83 5.29 21.48
N SER A 157 6.52 4.03 21.77
CA SER A 157 7.18 3.29 22.86
C SER A 157 8.68 3.02 22.59
N LEU A 158 9.13 3.22 21.33
CA LEU A 158 10.51 3.09 20.88
C LEU A 158 11.20 4.44 20.66
N ASP A 159 10.60 5.55 21.09
CA ASP A 159 11.13 6.91 20.96
C ASP A 159 11.25 7.39 19.48
N ILE A 160 10.43 6.83 18.60
CA ILE A 160 10.43 7.13 17.16
C ILE A 160 9.40 8.21 16.85
N THR A 161 9.80 9.20 16.04
CA THR A 161 8.90 10.24 15.53
C THR A 161 7.84 9.61 14.63
N VAL A 162 6.58 9.93 14.89
CA VAL A 162 5.45 9.45 14.08
C VAL A 162 4.81 10.59 13.33
N SER A 163 4.87 10.52 12.02
CA SER A 163 4.23 11.46 11.10
C SER A 163 3.11 10.77 10.31
N ARG A 164 2.20 11.55 9.75
CA ARG A 164 1.16 11.07 8.83
C ARG A 164 1.20 11.88 7.54
N ILE A 165 0.73 11.27 6.44
CA ILE A 165 0.50 12.02 5.21
C ILE A 165 -0.49 13.15 5.50
N ALA A 166 -0.12 14.37 5.09
CA ALA A 166 -0.98 15.54 5.23
C ALA A 166 -2.26 15.36 4.40
N HIS A 167 -3.38 15.75 5.00
CA HIS A 167 -4.66 15.82 4.31
C HIS A 167 -4.82 17.23 3.80
N GLY A 168 -5.29 17.41 2.57
CA GLY A 168 -5.43 18.75 2.02
C GLY A 168 -6.21 18.79 0.72
N VAL A 169 -6.51 20.01 0.31
CA VAL A 169 -7.09 20.29 -1.00
C VAL A 169 -6.04 19.99 -2.07
N PRO A 170 -6.33 19.15 -3.09
CA PRO A 170 -5.42 18.93 -4.19
C PRO A 170 -5.05 20.25 -4.88
N VAL A 171 -3.79 20.41 -5.25
CA VAL A 171 -3.34 21.59 -6.01
C VAL A 171 -4.11 21.66 -7.34
N GLY A 172 -4.81 22.78 -7.57
CA GLY A 172 -5.68 22.96 -8.74
C GLY A 172 -7.10 22.42 -8.58
N GLY A 173 -7.47 21.88 -7.42
CA GLY A 173 -8.84 21.49 -7.11
C GLY A 173 -9.71 22.69 -6.71
N GLU A 174 -10.94 22.73 -7.21
CA GLU A 174 -11.93 23.74 -6.80
C GLU A 174 -12.63 23.28 -5.52
N LEU A 175 -12.82 24.19 -4.56
CA LEU A 175 -13.39 23.89 -3.24
C LEU A 175 -14.81 23.30 -3.30
N GLU A 176 -15.58 23.66 -4.34
CA GLU A 176 -16.96 23.19 -4.54
C GLU A 176 -17.08 21.68 -4.79
N TYR A 177 -16.01 21.03 -5.29
CA TYR A 177 -15.97 19.59 -5.56
C TYR A 177 -15.38 18.76 -4.39
N LEU A 178 -15.03 19.42 -3.28
CA LEU A 178 -14.50 18.73 -2.11
C LEU A 178 -15.62 18.26 -1.19
N ASP A 179 -15.45 17.06 -0.64
CA ASP A 179 -16.35 16.58 0.39
C ASP A 179 -16.19 17.35 1.71
N GLY A 180 -17.30 17.43 2.49
CA GLY A 180 -17.33 18.19 3.73
C GLY A 180 -16.35 17.68 4.80
N ASN A 181 -15.95 16.40 4.75
CA ASN A 181 -15.00 15.85 5.72
C ASN A 181 -13.58 16.36 5.44
N THR A 182 -13.20 16.47 4.16
CA THR A 182 -11.91 17.07 3.75
C THR A 182 -11.85 18.53 4.17
N LEU A 183 -12.91 19.30 3.93
CA LEU A 183 -12.96 20.72 4.36
C LEU A 183 -12.89 20.86 5.88
N ASN A 184 -13.56 20.01 6.63
CA ASN A 184 -13.52 20.03 8.10
C ASN A 184 -12.12 19.67 8.62
N SER A 185 -11.44 18.66 8.04
CA SER A 185 -10.12 18.23 8.48
C SER A 185 -9.06 19.31 8.26
N VAL A 186 -9.12 20.05 7.15
CA VAL A 186 -8.23 21.19 6.86
C VAL A 186 -8.46 22.33 7.87
N SER A 187 -9.73 22.64 8.20
CA SER A 187 -10.08 23.66 9.19
C SER A 187 -9.58 23.30 10.60
N TYR A 188 -9.68 22.04 10.98
CA TYR A 188 -9.20 21.54 12.28
C TYR A 188 -7.67 21.57 12.40
N THR A 189 -6.94 21.34 11.34
CA THR A 189 -5.47 21.34 11.35
C THR A 189 -4.93 22.76 11.60
N HIS A 190 -5.57 23.78 11.06
CA HIS A 190 -5.20 25.17 11.29
C HIS A 190 -5.49 25.66 12.72
N LEU A 191 -6.60 25.25 13.30
CA LEU A 191 -6.95 25.61 14.69
C LEU A 191 -5.95 25.04 15.71
N ARG A 192 -5.48 23.80 15.51
CA ARG A 192 -4.46 23.20 16.38
C ARG A 192 -3.07 23.82 16.25
N ALA A 193 -2.70 24.29 15.08
CA ALA A 193 -1.42 24.97 14.88
C ALA A 193 -1.35 26.35 15.61
N HIS A 194 -2.49 26.97 15.89
CA HIS A 194 -2.57 28.22 16.67
C HIS A 194 -2.54 27.99 18.18
N GLU A 195 -3.00 26.84 18.67
CA GLU A 195 -2.99 26.52 20.11
C GLU A 195 -1.60 26.14 20.66
N THR A 196 -0.63 25.81 19.80
CA THR A 196 0.74 25.44 20.22
C THR A 196 1.72 26.61 20.25
N ARG A 197 1.24 27.85 20.11
CA ARG A 197 2.04 29.08 20.27
C ARG A 197 1.48 29.97 21.36
N GLY A 198 1.21 29.39 22.51
CA GLY A 198 0.91 30.09 23.75
C GLY A 198 1.90 29.68 24.84
#